data_3b27c83f87664ff7013235ed8d448132
#
_entry.id   3b27c83f87664ff7013235ed8d448132
#
_cell.length_a   1.000
_cell.length_b   1.000
_cell.length_c   1.000
_cell.angle_alpha   90.00
_cell.angle_beta   90.00
_cell.angle_gamma   90.00
#
_symmetry.space_group_name_H-M   'P 1'
#
loop_
_entity.id
_entity.type
_entity.pdbx_description
1 polymer ?
#
loop_
_entity_poly.entity_id
_entity_poly.type
_entity_poly.pdbx_seq_one_letter_code
_entity_poly.pdbx_strand_id
1 'polypeptide(L)'
;MKHISILRLLAGGLIFTTASCSLDYDPVDMYSDVTEGVQKEEDKGVVFKDKAAVEAHLQTLYDQMRDRQEHWYQDMFLIGDTHSDNAYAGTRSGAPQYFESNTIPSTIAPLQRGWNRFMEDIARANKLICNIDAVTDASLTVQERESYKAQAKIFRAMIYFDMVRNWGRIPIVITEAGDITSE
;
A
#
# COMPACT_ATOMS: atom_id res chain seq x y z
N MET A 1 28.83 2.80 67.18
CA MET A 1 28.59 1.67 66.26
C MET A 1 27.23 1.77 65.50
N LYS A 2 26.33 2.74 65.77
CA LYS A 2 25.05 2.86 65.07
C LYS A 2 25.12 3.67 63.72
N HIS A 3 26.12 4.51 63.55
CA HIS A 3 26.26 5.32 62.34
C HIS A 3 26.76 4.58 61.09
N ILE A 4 27.50 3.50 61.28
CA ILE A 4 28.05 2.69 60.17
C ILE A 4 26.94 1.88 59.48
N SER A 5 25.91 1.45 60.20
CA SER A 5 24.79 0.69 59.66
C SER A 5 23.85 1.54 58.76
N ILE A 6 23.64 2.82 59.12
CA ILE A 6 22.83 3.75 58.32
C ILE A 6 23.51 4.13 57.01
N LEU A 7 24.84 4.32 57.02
CA LEU A 7 25.60 4.62 55.82
C LEU A 7 25.63 3.47 54.81
N ARG A 8 25.62 2.22 55.30
CA ARG A 8 25.54 1.01 54.45
C ARG A 8 24.16 0.81 53.85
N LEU A 9 23.10 1.23 54.56
CA LEU A 9 21.72 1.20 54.04
C LEU A 9 21.47 2.28 52.98
N LEU A 10 22.05 3.45 53.15
CA LEU A 10 22.00 4.54 52.15
C LEU A 10 22.84 4.22 50.90
N ALA A 11 23.96 3.56 51.05
CA ALA A 11 24.77 3.13 49.88
C ALA A 11 24.13 1.98 49.11
N GLY A 12 23.41 1.08 49.78
CA GLY A 12 22.64 0.00 49.15
C GLY A 12 21.38 0.51 48.39
N GLY A 13 20.75 1.58 48.88
CA GLY A 13 19.59 2.19 48.24
C GLY A 13 19.93 2.99 46.96
N LEU A 14 21.18 3.52 46.85
CA LEU A 14 21.58 4.29 45.68
C LEU A 14 21.96 3.42 44.47
N ILE A 15 22.23 2.12 44.67
CA ILE A 15 22.63 1.21 43.59
C ILE A 15 21.40 0.69 42.82
N PHE A 16 20.20 0.73 43.42
CA PHE A 16 18.98 0.27 42.77
C PHE A 16 18.27 1.29 41.87
N THR A 17 18.71 2.56 41.86
CA THR A 17 18.06 3.62 41.06
C THR A 17 18.66 3.81 39.68
N THR A 18 19.68 3.02 39.29
CA THR A 18 20.30 3.14 37.96
C THR A 18 19.90 2.00 36.99
N ALA A 19 19.02 1.08 37.43
CA ALA A 19 18.35 0.19 36.50
C ALA A 19 17.09 0.88 35.95
N SER A 20 17.26 2.07 35.34
CA SER A 20 16.29 2.60 34.41
C SER A 20 16.32 1.69 33.21
N CYS A 21 15.28 0.88 33.03
CA CYS A 21 15.01 0.26 31.76
C CYS A 21 15.10 1.36 30.71
N SER A 22 15.99 1.22 29.73
CA SER A 22 15.96 2.08 28.57
C SER A 22 14.58 1.89 27.93
N LEU A 23 13.80 2.93 27.95
CA LEU A 23 12.55 3.03 27.20
C LEU A 23 12.84 3.37 25.71
N ASP A 24 14.02 2.97 25.22
CA ASP A 24 14.25 2.81 23.79
C ASP A 24 13.51 1.54 23.34
N TYR A 25 12.22 1.65 23.38
CA TYR A 25 11.35 0.77 22.64
C TYR A 25 11.35 1.38 21.23
N ASP A 26 12.13 0.80 20.34
CA ASP A 26 11.88 1.00 18.92
C ASP A 26 10.41 0.63 18.71
N PRO A 27 9.57 1.57 18.23
CA PRO A 27 8.20 1.24 17.95
C PRO A 27 8.25 0.06 16.97
N VAL A 28 7.87 -1.12 17.44
CA VAL A 28 7.60 -2.26 16.57
C VAL A 28 6.35 -1.86 15.80
N ASP A 29 6.59 -1.06 14.79
CA ASP A 29 5.61 -0.72 13.81
C ASP A 29 5.12 -2.05 13.24
N MET A 30 3.82 -2.28 13.24
CA MET A 30 3.23 -3.48 12.62
C MET A 30 3.56 -3.56 11.12
N TYR A 31 4.24 -2.54 10.62
CA TYR A 31 4.79 -2.40 9.27
C TYR A 31 6.31 -2.68 9.19
N SER A 32 7.01 -2.85 10.32
CA SER A 32 8.45 -3.06 10.30
C SER A 32 8.83 -4.39 9.65
N ASP A 33 8.02 -5.43 9.82
CA ASP A 33 8.24 -6.73 9.16
C ASP A 33 8.06 -6.64 7.64
N VAL A 34 7.27 -5.66 7.17
CA VAL A 34 7.12 -5.36 5.74
C VAL A 34 8.23 -4.42 5.26
N THR A 35 8.74 -3.53 6.13
CA THR A 35 9.81 -2.59 5.80
C THR A 35 11.20 -3.15 6.03
N GLU A 36 11.41 -4.13 6.90
CA GLU A 36 12.70 -4.86 6.97
C GLU A 36 12.95 -5.72 5.73
N GLY A 37 11.90 -6.05 4.96
CA GLY A 37 12.01 -6.55 3.59
C GLY A 37 12.31 -5.45 2.56
N VAL A 38 12.22 -4.16 2.92
CA VAL A 38 12.71 -3.04 2.12
C VAL A 38 14.21 -2.94 2.37
N GLN A 39 14.94 -3.59 1.51
CA GLN A 39 16.38 -3.71 1.51
C GLN A 39 17.07 -2.38 1.77
N LYS A 40 18.08 -2.43 2.65
CA LYS A 40 19.18 -1.49 2.68
C LYS A 40 19.53 -1.10 1.25
N GLU A 41 19.81 0.18 1.02
CA GLU A 41 20.17 0.82 -0.26
C GLU A 41 21.38 0.21 -0.99
N GLU A 42 21.83 -0.97 -0.58
CA GLU A 42 22.87 -1.74 -1.22
C GLU A 42 22.21 -2.60 -2.29
N ASP A 43 22.35 -2.15 -3.54
CA ASP A 43 22.01 -2.87 -4.76
C ASP A 43 20.50 -3.01 -5.03
N LYS A 44 19.83 -1.91 -5.37
CA LYS A 44 18.58 -1.98 -6.14
C LYS A 44 18.94 -2.58 -7.51
N GLY A 45 19.05 -3.91 -7.54
CA GLY A 45 19.27 -4.65 -8.76
C GLY A 45 18.29 -4.18 -9.83
N VAL A 46 18.72 -4.18 -11.09
CA VAL A 46 17.90 -3.73 -12.23
C VAL A 46 16.54 -4.42 -12.14
N VAL A 47 15.48 -3.65 -11.81
CA VAL A 47 14.13 -4.16 -11.55
C VAL A 47 13.55 -4.85 -12.78
N PHE A 48 13.88 -4.32 -14.00
CA PHE A 48 13.57 -4.93 -15.28
C PHE A 48 14.86 -5.15 -16.04
N LYS A 49 15.18 -6.38 -16.28
CA LYS A 49 16.45 -6.79 -16.92
C LYS A 49 16.47 -6.47 -18.42
N ASP A 50 15.33 -6.56 -19.10
CA ASP A 50 15.20 -6.39 -20.55
C ASP A 50 13.80 -5.91 -20.94
N LYS A 51 13.59 -5.64 -22.24
CA LYS A 51 12.31 -5.23 -22.80
C LYS A 51 11.20 -6.23 -22.52
N ALA A 52 11.48 -7.53 -22.62
CA ALA A 52 10.49 -8.57 -22.39
C ALA A 52 9.96 -8.56 -20.94
N ALA A 53 10.83 -8.26 -19.96
CA ALA A 53 10.43 -8.09 -18.57
C ALA A 53 9.53 -6.87 -18.36
N VAL A 54 9.80 -5.76 -19.06
CA VAL A 54 8.94 -4.57 -19.05
C VAL A 54 7.57 -4.87 -19.64
N GLU A 55 7.52 -5.52 -20.80
CA GLU A 55 6.28 -5.88 -21.49
C GLU A 55 5.46 -6.87 -20.66
N ALA A 56 6.09 -7.88 -20.07
CA ALA A 56 5.42 -8.81 -19.16
C ALA A 56 4.84 -8.10 -17.94
N HIS A 57 5.56 -7.13 -17.37
CA HIS A 57 5.03 -6.34 -16.25
C HIS A 57 3.88 -5.43 -16.69
N LEU A 58 3.97 -4.77 -17.84
CA LEU A 58 2.88 -3.98 -18.41
C LEU A 58 1.64 -4.87 -18.64
N GLN A 59 1.83 -6.08 -19.17
CA GLN A 59 0.75 -7.03 -19.36
C GLN A 59 0.04 -7.34 -18.03
N THR A 60 0.76 -7.43 -16.92
CA THR A 60 0.12 -7.66 -15.61
C THR A 60 -0.84 -6.55 -15.22
N LEU A 61 -0.61 -5.29 -15.62
CA LEU A 61 -1.54 -4.19 -15.35
C LEU A 61 -2.86 -4.40 -16.09
N TYR A 62 -2.81 -4.82 -17.35
CA TYR A 62 -4.03 -5.14 -18.12
C TYR A 62 -4.73 -6.38 -17.60
N ASP A 63 -3.99 -7.41 -17.20
CA ASP A 63 -4.56 -8.63 -16.64
C ASP A 63 -5.29 -8.35 -15.32
N GLN A 64 -4.77 -7.45 -14.48
CA GLN A 64 -5.45 -7.04 -13.27
C GLN A 64 -6.84 -6.42 -13.55
N MET A 65 -6.95 -5.62 -14.61
CA MET A 65 -8.24 -5.06 -15.01
C MET A 65 -9.21 -6.13 -15.50
N ARG A 66 -8.71 -7.11 -16.25
CA ARG A 66 -9.54 -8.16 -16.84
C ARG A 66 -9.95 -9.24 -15.85
N ASP A 67 -8.99 -9.72 -15.06
CA ASP A 67 -9.13 -10.97 -14.29
C ASP A 67 -9.64 -10.73 -12.86
N ARG A 68 -9.58 -9.50 -12.37
CA ARG A 68 -10.12 -9.13 -11.07
C ARG A 68 -11.59 -8.72 -11.16
N GLN A 69 -12.44 -9.67 -11.54
CA GLN A 69 -13.89 -9.45 -11.64
C GLN A 69 -14.51 -8.96 -10.34
N GLU A 70 -14.05 -9.46 -9.20
CA GLU A 70 -14.55 -9.02 -7.90
C GLU A 70 -14.27 -7.54 -7.65
N HIS A 71 -13.13 -7.03 -8.11
CA HIS A 71 -12.71 -5.67 -7.88
C HIS A 71 -13.37 -4.68 -8.85
N TRP A 72 -13.13 -4.85 -10.16
CA TRP A 72 -13.62 -3.92 -11.18
C TRP A 72 -15.09 -4.09 -11.51
N TYR A 73 -15.60 -5.30 -11.41
CA TYR A 73 -16.96 -5.62 -11.81
C TYR A 73 -17.90 -5.73 -10.60
N GLN A 74 -17.65 -6.66 -9.68
CA GLN A 74 -18.58 -6.93 -8.59
C GLN A 74 -18.51 -5.86 -7.50
N ASP A 75 -17.32 -5.52 -6.99
CA ASP A 75 -17.21 -4.57 -5.89
C ASP A 75 -17.56 -3.15 -6.35
N MET A 76 -17.13 -2.74 -7.55
CA MET A 76 -17.47 -1.42 -8.10
C MET A 76 -18.96 -1.31 -8.44
N PHE A 77 -19.59 -2.40 -8.90
CA PHE A 77 -21.02 -2.44 -9.10
C PHE A 77 -21.79 -2.32 -7.77
N LEU A 78 -21.37 -3.05 -6.74
CA LEU A 78 -21.96 -2.94 -5.42
C LEU A 78 -21.83 -1.54 -4.83
N ILE A 79 -20.63 -0.95 -4.92
CA ILE A 79 -20.37 0.38 -4.39
C ILE A 79 -21.07 1.46 -5.21
N GLY A 80 -21.13 1.33 -6.52
CA GLY A 80 -21.73 2.30 -7.42
C GLY A 80 -23.26 2.18 -7.53
N ASP A 81 -23.71 1.12 -8.16
CA ASP A 81 -25.11 1.01 -8.58
C ASP A 81 -26.06 0.62 -7.44
N THR A 82 -25.67 -0.32 -6.57
CA THR A 82 -26.53 -0.69 -5.43
C THR A 82 -26.55 0.36 -4.31
N HIS A 83 -25.62 1.30 -4.33
CA HIS A 83 -25.62 2.46 -3.43
C HIS A 83 -26.46 3.62 -3.97
N SER A 84 -27.17 3.40 -5.06
CA SER A 84 -28.07 4.35 -5.69
C SER A 84 -29.52 3.82 -5.68
N ASP A 85 -30.45 4.66 -6.08
CA ASP A 85 -31.86 4.28 -6.26
C ASP A 85 -32.13 3.56 -7.59
N ASN A 86 -31.09 3.33 -8.40
CA ASN A 86 -31.20 2.66 -9.71
C ASN A 86 -31.08 1.15 -9.64
N ALA A 87 -30.60 0.60 -8.53
CA ALA A 87 -30.43 -0.85 -8.37
C ALA A 87 -30.94 -1.35 -7.04
N TYR A 88 -31.51 -2.54 -7.06
CA TYR A 88 -31.99 -3.27 -5.89
C TYR A 88 -31.07 -4.44 -5.57
N ALA A 89 -30.65 -4.59 -4.32
CA ALA A 89 -29.71 -5.62 -3.91
C ALA A 89 -30.21 -7.06 -4.11
N GLY A 90 -31.50 -7.25 -4.20
CA GLY A 90 -32.12 -8.57 -4.39
C GLY A 90 -31.99 -9.53 -3.20
N THR A 91 -31.45 -9.06 -2.10
CA THR A 91 -31.21 -9.82 -0.87
C THR A 91 -31.58 -9.01 0.36
N ARG A 92 -31.85 -9.68 1.47
CA ARG A 92 -32.12 -9.04 2.77
C ARG A 92 -30.94 -9.13 3.73
N SER A 93 -29.79 -9.58 3.28
CA SER A 93 -28.60 -9.74 4.12
C SER A 93 -27.32 -9.63 3.30
N GLY A 94 -26.20 -9.37 3.97
CA GLY A 94 -24.90 -9.31 3.36
C GLY A 94 -24.53 -7.95 2.77
N ALA A 95 -23.41 -7.89 2.08
CA ALA A 95 -22.84 -6.65 1.55
C ALA A 95 -23.81 -5.86 0.65
N PRO A 96 -24.53 -6.45 -0.30
CA PRO A 96 -25.44 -5.70 -1.16
C PRO A 96 -26.51 -4.93 -0.38
N GLN A 97 -27.06 -5.54 0.67
CA GLN A 97 -28.07 -4.90 1.51
C GLN A 97 -27.51 -3.69 2.27
N TYR A 98 -26.29 -3.76 2.76
CA TYR A 98 -25.67 -2.64 3.47
C TYR A 98 -25.46 -1.42 2.54
N PHE A 99 -25.11 -1.67 1.27
CA PHE A 99 -24.98 -0.60 0.28
C PHE A 99 -26.35 -0.01 -0.07
N GLU A 100 -27.35 -0.82 -0.35
CA GLU A 100 -28.71 -0.36 -0.65
C GLU A 100 -29.33 0.45 0.48
N SER A 101 -29.16 0.00 1.72
CA SER A 101 -29.74 0.66 2.89
C SER A 101 -28.93 1.85 3.43
N ASN A 102 -27.78 2.16 2.83
CA ASN A 102 -26.86 3.20 3.32
C ASN A 102 -26.38 2.97 4.77
N THR A 103 -26.29 1.72 5.21
CA THR A 103 -25.84 1.35 6.57
C THR A 103 -24.51 0.61 6.55
N ILE A 104 -23.60 1.07 5.71
CA ILE A 104 -22.35 0.39 5.37
C ILE A 104 -21.38 0.42 6.55
N PRO A 105 -21.00 -0.73 7.13
CA PRO A 105 -19.91 -0.77 8.13
C PRO A 105 -18.57 -0.45 7.49
N SER A 106 -17.72 0.33 8.18
CA SER A 106 -16.38 0.67 7.69
C SER A 106 -15.47 -0.56 7.44
N THR A 107 -15.79 -1.68 8.07
CA THR A 107 -15.05 -2.95 7.99
C THR A 107 -15.62 -3.93 6.96
N ILE A 108 -16.57 -3.49 6.12
CA ILE A 108 -17.20 -4.40 5.15
C ILE A 108 -16.19 -4.87 4.11
N ALA A 109 -16.16 -6.19 3.86
CA ALA A 109 -15.15 -6.82 3.02
C ALA A 109 -15.00 -6.22 1.60
N PRO A 110 -16.06 -5.86 0.86
CA PRO A 110 -15.91 -5.22 -0.45
C PRO A 110 -15.10 -3.91 -0.41
N LEU A 111 -15.33 -3.04 0.58
CA LEU A 111 -14.58 -1.78 0.70
C LEU A 111 -13.11 -2.02 1.02
N GLN A 112 -12.82 -2.90 1.97
CA GLN A 112 -11.46 -3.22 2.36
C GLN A 112 -10.69 -3.91 1.21
N ARG A 113 -11.33 -4.87 0.55
CA ARG A 113 -10.76 -5.56 -0.60
C ARG A 113 -10.49 -4.60 -1.75
N GLY A 114 -11.44 -3.74 -2.09
CA GLY A 114 -11.30 -2.73 -3.11
C GLY A 114 -10.12 -1.79 -2.84
N TRP A 115 -10.04 -1.23 -1.64
CA TRP A 115 -8.92 -0.38 -1.23
C TRP A 115 -7.56 -1.06 -1.42
N ASN A 116 -7.40 -2.26 -0.85
CA ASN A 116 -6.12 -2.98 -0.91
C ASN A 116 -5.70 -3.26 -2.36
N ARG A 117 -6.65 -3.69 -3.20
CA ARG A 117 -6.36 -4.02 -4.60
C ARG A 117 -6.01 -2.80 -5.43
N PHE A 118 -6.69 -1.68 -5.23
CA PHE A 118 -6.35 -0.42 -5.91
C PHE A 118 -4.96 0.06 -5.52
N MET A 119 -4.61 0.00 -4.23
CA MET A 119 -3.27 0.37 -3.78
C MET A 119 -2.17 -0.55 -4.34
N GLU A 120 -2.42 -1.86 -4.42
CA GLU A 120 -1.51 -2.81 -5.08
C GLU A 120 -1.31 -2.47 -6.58
N ASP A 121 -2.37 -2.13 -7.28
CA ASP A 121 -2.30 -1.82 -8.70
C ASP A 121 -1.59 -0.48 -8.97
N ILE A 122 -1.78 0.51 -8.07
CA ILE A 122 -0.98 1.76 -8.08
C ILE A 122 0.50 1.46 -7.87
N ALA A 123 0.84 0.60 -6.91
CA ALA A 123 2.23 0.21 -6.65
C ALA A 123 2.87 -0.48 -7.88
N ARG A 124 2.12 -1.35 -8.57
CA ARG A 124 2.58 -1.97 -9.83
C ARG A 124 2.81 -0.95 -10.94
N ALA A 125 1.90 0.01 -11.10
CA ALA A 125 2.06 1.08 -12.07
C ALA A 125 3.29 1.96 -11.74
N ASN A 126 3.47 2.32 -10.46
CA ASN A 126 4.63 3.08 -10.00
C ASN A 126 5.94 2.33 -10.25
N LYS A 127 5.96 1.02 -9.99
CA LYS A 127 7.14 0.17 -10.26
C LYS A 127 7.59 0.28 -11.70
N LEU A 128 6.68 0.23 -12.68
CA LEU A 128 7.02 0.39 -14.09
C LEU A 128 7.51 1.81 -14.38
N ILE A 129 6.76 2.83 -13.93
CA ILE A 129 7.05 4.23 -14.23
C ILE A 129 8.41 4.65 -13.69
N CYS A 130 8.76 4.23 -12.48
CA CYS A 130 10.00 4.63 -11.81
C CYS A 130 11.24 3.87 -12.32
N ASN A 131 11.09 2.64 -12.83
CA ASN A 131 12.25 1.79 -13.13
C ASN A 131 12.53 1.57 -14.61
N ILE A 132 11.60 1.90 -15.51
CA ILE A 132 11.76 1.61 -16.94
C ILE A 132 12.95 2.36 -17.56
N ASP A 133 13.33 3.51 -17.02
CA ASP A 133 14.47 4.30 -17.54
C ASP A 133 15.83 3.65 -17.23
N ALA A 134 15.91 2.85 -16.20
CA ALA A 134 17.12 2.13 -15.83
C ALA A 134 17.38 0.89 -16.70
N VAL A 135 16.44 0.50 -17.55
CA VAL A 135 16.60 -0.65 -18.44
C VAL A 135 17.64 -0.33 -19.53
N THR A 136 18.69 -1.14 -19.63
CA THR A 136 19.81 -0.91 -20.56
C THR A 136 19.66 -1.67 -21.89
N ASP A 137 18.58 -2.43 -22.07
CA ASP A 137 18.33 -3.20 -23.29
C ASP A 137 18.14 -2.28 -24.50
N ALA A 138 19.02 -2.38 -25.48
CA ALA A 138 18.98 -1.58 -26.72
C ALA A 138 17.76 -1.88 -27.61
N SER A 139 17.08 -3.00 -27.42
CA SER A 139 15.84 -3.32 -28.13
C SER A 139 14.64 -2.53 -27.63
N LEU A 140 14.71 -1.96 -26.43
CA LEU A 140 13.71 -1.05 -25.87
C LEU A 140 13.98 0.39 -26.34
N THR A 141 13.32 0.79 -27.40
CA THR A 141 13.48 2.13 -27.98
C THR A 141 12.95 3.22 -27.05
N VAL A 142 13.43 4.46 -27.22
CA VAL A 142 12.95 5.61 -26.44
C VAL A 142 11.44 5.82 -26.64
N GLN A 143 10.93 5.65 -27.84
CA GLN A 143 9.51 5.79 -28.14
C GLN A 143 8.66 4.73 -27.43
N GLU A 144 9.10 3.50 -27.40
CA GLU A 144 8.41 2.41 -26.68
C GLU A 144 8.43 2.66 -25.18
N ARG A 145 9.59 3.10 -24.65
CA ARG A 145 9.73 3.45 -23.22
C ARG A 145 8.73 4.50 -22.79
N GLU A 146 8.61 5.59 -23.54
CA GLU A 146 7.64 6.64 -23.26
C GLU A 146 6.18 6.17 -23.46
N SER A 147 5.93 5.32 -24.44
CA SER A 147 4.62 4.69 -24.64
C SER A 147 4.22 3.82 -23.45
N TYR A 148 5.12 2.98 -22.94
CA TYR A 148 4.83 2.09 -21.79
C TYR A 148 4.63 2.88 -20.50
N LYS A 149 5.42 3.94 -20.28
CA LYS A 149 5.19 4.88 -19.18
C LYS A 149 3.83 5.56 -19.27
N ALA A 150 3.44 6.00 -20.47
CA ALA A 150 2.15 6.67 -20.68
C ALA A 150 0.99 5.73 -20.37
N GLN A 151 1.06 4.47 -20.79
CA GLN A 151 0.05 3.45 -20.49
C GLN A 151 -0.06 3.21 -18.97
N ALA A 152 1.06 3.05 -18.26
CA ALA A 152 1.06 2.88 -16.81
C ALA A 152 0.53 4.12 -16.07
N LYS A 153 0.84 5.34 -16.55
CA LYS A 153 0.30 6.60 -15.98
C LYS A 153 -1.21 6.70 -16.17
N ILE A 154 -1.73 6.32 -17.34
CA ILE A 154 -3.18 6.31 -17.61
C ILE A 154 -3.86 5.31 -16.70
N PHE A 155 -3.32 4.09 -16.57
CA PHE A 155 -3.83 3.06 -15.68
C PHE A 155 -3.89 3.56 -14.22
N ARG A 156 -2.80 4.14 -13.72
CA ARG A 156 -2.74 4.73 -12.38
C ARG A 156 -3.77 5.85 -12.19
N ALA A 157 -3.90 6.74 -13.17
CA ALA A 157 -4.85 7.86 -13.11
C ALA A 157 -6.31 7.37 -13.05
N MET A 158 -6.64 6.34 -13.80
CA MET A 158 -7.97 5.72 -13.80
C MET A 158 -8.28 5.11 -12.42
N ILE A 159 -7.32 4.41 -11.81
CA ILE A 159 -7.50 3.86 -10.46
C ILE A 159 -7.71 4.99 -9.44
N TYR A 160 -6.91 6.05 -9.45
CA TYR A 160 -7.09 7.18 -8.55
C TYR A 160 -8.45 7.88 -8.75
N PHE A 161 -8.91 7.98 -9.99
CA PHE A 161 -10.23 8.53 -10.28
C PHE A 161 -11.35 7.70 -9.63
N ASP A 162 -11.28 6.38 -9.72
CA ASP A 162 -12.26 5.50 -9.08
C ASP A 162 -12.13 5.53 -7.55
N MET A 163 -10.92 5.58 -7.02
CA MET A 163 -10.71 5.69 -5.59
C MET A 163 -11.27 6.98 -5.00
N VAL A 164 -11.04 8.13 -5.64
CA VAL A 164 -11.55 9.42 -5.12
C VAL A 164 -13.08 9.50 -5.17
N ARG A 165 -13.70 8.85 -6.13
CA ARG A 165 -15.17 8.77 -6.22
C ARG A 165 -15.79 7.95 -5.09
N ASN A 166 -15.07 6.92 -4.59
CA ASN A 166 -15.58 6.00 -3.59
C ASN A 166 -15.17 6.37 -2.15
N TRP A 167 -13.96 6.88 -1.95
CA TRP A 167 -13.41 7.17 -0.61
C TRP A 167 -13.17 8.66 -0.34
N GLY A 168 -13.38 9.52 -1.32
CA GLY A 168 -13.13 10.96 -1.17
C GLY A 168 -11.64 11.30 -1.15
N ARG A 169 -11.15 11.92 -0.09
CA ARG A 169 -9.72 12.26 0.03
C ARG A 169 -8.89 11.00 0.28
N ILE A 170 -7.95 10.75 -0.60
CA ILE A 170 -7.06 9.61 -0.57
C ILE A 170 -5.59 10.06 -0.65
N PRO A 171 -4.64 9.29 -0.08
CA PRO A 171 -3.22 9.56 -0.27
C PRO A 171 -2.84 9.32 -1.74
N ILE A 172 -2.02 10.21 -2.30
CA ILE A 172 -1.49 10.07 -3.65
C ILE A 172 -0.04 9.60 -3.55
N VAL A 173 0.20 8.35 -3.93
CA VAL A 173 1.52 7.73 -3.98
C VAL A 173 1.95 7.63 -5.45
N ILE A 174 2.98 8.37 -5.83
CA ILE A 174 3.49 8.42 -7.22
C ILE A 174 4.90 7.85 -7.36
N THR A 175 5.51 7.50 -6.25
CA THR A 175 6.84 6.89 -6.13
C THR A 175 6.72 5.40 -5.79
N GLU A 176 7.81 4.68 -5.89
CA GLU A 176 7.90 3.30 -5.42
C GLU A 176 7.88 3.25 -3.88
N ALA A 177 7.39 2.15 -3.30
CA ALA A 177 7.41 1.98 -1.85
C ALA A 177 8.85 2.03 -1.32
N GLY A 178 9.10 2.90 -0.36
CA GLY A 178 10.44 3.18 0.17
C GLY A 178 10.94 4.61 -0.09
N ASP A 179 10.37 5.31 -1.08
CA ASP A 179 10.74 6.71 -1.39
C ASP A 179 9.78 7.72 -0.72
N ILE A 180 9.01 7.31 0.26
CA ILE A 180 8.14 8.21 1.03
C ILE A 180 9.02 8.96 2.01
N THR A 181 9.60 10.06 1.55
CA THR A 181 10.11 11.09 2.47
C THR A 181 8.90 11.80 3.04
N SER A 182 8.71 11.68 4.35
CA SER A 182 7.75 12.51 5.09
C SER A 182 8.23 13.97 5.03
N GLU A 183 7.62 14.79 4.19
CA GLU A 183 7.62 16.24 4.36
C GLU A 183 6.51 16.67 5.33
#